data_00c5165e8eebee2deb62757b2b8752a6
#
_entry.id   00c5165e8eebee2deb62757b2b8752a6
#
_cell.length_a   1.000
_cell.length_b   1.000
_cell.length_c   1.000
_cell.angle_alpha   90.00
_cell.angle_beta   90.00
_cell.angle_gamma   90.00
#
_symmetry.space_group_name_H-M   'P 1'
#
loop_
_entity.id
_entity.type
_entity.pdbx_description
1 polymer ?
#
loop_
_entity_poly.entity_id
_entity_poly.type
_entity_poly.pdbx_seq_one_letter_code
_entity_poly.pdbx_strand_id
1 'polypeptide(L)'
;MASEPAAEEPAAELRRYYDTYYDVHWRPFERPDQRAPRLVEMLVREHLYPGARCLDVGCGDGRAGTVVTGCGGAYIGVDISQRAVAAARGRALDARLITGSDHLPFADNSFEVVLCLEVIEHVFLPDRTMLEILRVLSPGGTLIVTTPNVAYWRRRLDLALLGRWNPFGYALAVERPWADPHIRFFSAGALHRLLTWCGFRSVRVGGHSGSLLGDLPWMGRRLRAGRDLRTSNLYRVLETAAPSLFGCFLFAVARKPEA
;
A
#
# COMPACT_ATOMS: atom_id res chain seq x y z
N MET A 1 -40.84 17.77 6.59
CA MET A 1 -40.04 16.71 5.91
C MET A 1 -38.70 17.35 5.63
N ALA A 2 -37.71 17.04 6.48
CA ALA A 2 -36.33 17.45 6.23
C ALA A 2 -35.78 16.52 5.14
N SER A 3 -35.27 17.09 4.06
CA SER A 3 -34.56 16.36 3.00
C SER A 3 -33.34 15.66 3.62
N GLU A 4 -33.21 14.36 3.44
CA GLU A 4 -31.97 13.62 3.76
C GLU A 4 -30.80 14.34 3.10
N PRO A 5 -29.70 14.61 3.84
CA PRO A 5 -28.50 15.17 3.24
C PRO A 5 -27.96 14.15 2.22
N ALA A 6 -27.68 14.64 1.03
CA ALA A 6 -27.26 13.84 -0.10
C ALA A 6 -25.96 13.07 0.23
N ALA A 7 -25.84 11.85 -0.31
CA ALA A 7 -24.69 10.93 -0.14
C ALA A 7 -23.33 11.50 -0.62
N GLU A 8 -23.28 12.75 -1.06
CA GLU A 8 -22.06 13.46 -1.47
C GLU A 8 -21.22 13.98 -0.29
N GLU A 9 -21.80 14.21 0.90
CA GLU A 9 -21.09 14.77 2.06
C GLU A 9 -19.94 13.89 2.58
N PRO A 10 -20.10 12.57 2.79
CA PRO A 10 -19.00 11.73 3.30
C PRO A 10 -17.82 11.62 2.35
N ALA A 11 -18.07 11.55 1.05
CA ALA A 11 -17.01 11.47 0.04
C ALA A 11 -16.23 12.78 -0.09
N ALA A 12 -16.92 13.93 0.04
CA ALA A 12 -16.29 15.24 0.02
C ALA A 12 -15.47 15.51 1.29
N GLU A 13 -15.92 15.01 2.44
CA GLU A 13 -15.20 15.12 3.70
C GLU A 13 -13.93 14.24 3.69
N LEU A 14 -14.04 13.02 3.21
CA LEU A 14 -12.90 12.12 3.05
C LEU A 14 -11.86 12.71 2.09
N ARG A 15 -12.29 13.30 0.99
CA ARG A 15 -11.41 13.99 0.04
C ARG A 15 -10.68 15.14 0.70
N ARG A 16 -11.40 16.03 1.44
CA ARG A 16 -10.80 17.14 2.19
C ARG A 16 -9.79 16.67 3.22
N TYR A 17 -10.08 15.57 3.90
CA TYR A 17 -9.15 14.96 4.83
C TYR A 17 -7.83 14.56 4.13
N TYR A 18 -7.89 13.83 3.02
CA TYR A 18 -6.69 13.40 2.31
C TYR A 18 -5.96 14.56 1.62
N ASP A 19 -6.66 15.56 1.10
CA ASP A 19 -6.00 16.77 0.58
C ASP A 19 -5.21 17.49 1.69
N THR A 20 -5.78 17.61 2.90
CA THR A 20 -5.09 18.18 4.07
C THR A 20 -3.94 17.28 4.52
N TYR A 21 -4.13 15.96 4.51
CA TYR A 21 -3.09 15.00 4.84
C TYR A 21 -1.88 15.13 3.90
N TYR A 22 -2.13 15.28 2.60
CA TYR A 22 -1.08 15.52 1.61
C TYR A 22 -0.37 16.86 1.83
N ASP A 23 -1.03 17.90 2.34
CA ASP A 23 -0.39 19.18 2.63
C ASP A 23 0.51 19.16 3.85
N VAL A 24 0.02 18.55 4.92
CA VAL A 24 0.63 18.66 6.26
C VAL A 24 1.58 17.52 6.55
N HIS A 25 1.25 16.31 6.10
CA HIS A 25 1.92 15.08 6.50
C HIS A 25 2.66 14.40 5.34
N TRP A 26 2.22 14.65 4.10
CA TRP A 26 2.89 14.15 2.92
C TRP A 26 4.12 15.01 2.62
N ARG A 27 5.15 14.81 3.40
CA ARG A 27 6.48 15.21 2.95
C ARG A 27 6.94 14.16 1.96
N PRO A 28 7.28 14.55 0.71
CA PRO A 28 7.94 13.63 -0.22
C PRO A 28 9.03 12.94 0.56
N PHE A 29 9.14 11.62 0.45
CA PHE A 29 10.02 10.77 1.26
C PHE A 29 11.46 11.32 1.32
N GLU A 30 11.67 12.39 2.05
CA GLU A 30 13.00 12.91 2.44
C GLU A 30 13.63 12.05 3.53
N ARG A 31 12.88 11.06 4.04
CA ARG A 31 13.45 10.13 5.00
C ARG A 31 14.22 9.02 4.27
N PRO A 32 15.43 8.67 4.76
CA PRO A 32 16.30 7.68 4.14
C PRO A 32 15.78 6.23 4.21
N ASP A 33 14.54 6.01 4.61
CA ASP A 33 13.92 4.70 4.59
C ASP A 33 13.34 4.38 3.20
N GLN A 34 14.26 4.05 2.27
CA GLN A 34 13.95 3.68 0.88
C GLN A 34 13.48 2.21 0.74
N ARG A 35 12.93 1.59 1.76
CA ARG A 35 12.62 0.16 1.78
C ARG A 35 11.37 -0.17 1.00
N ALA A 36 10.26 0.54 1.29
CA ALA A 36 9.02 0.35 0.55
C ALA A 36 9.17 0.67 -0.95
N PRO A 37 9.82 1.78 -1.36
CA PRO A 37 10.10 2.03 -2.77
C PRO A 37 10.89 0.93 -3.47
N ARG A 38 11.92 0.35 -2.83
CA ARG A 38 12.70 -0.76 -3.40
C ARG A 38 11.89 -2.05 -3.54
N LEU A 39 11.02 -2.35 -2.57
CA LEU A 39 10.11 -3.49 -2.65
C LEU A 39 9.15 -3.32 -3.84
N VAL A 40 8.52 -2.17 -3.96
CA VAL A 40 7.61 -1.86 -5.06
C VAL A 40 8.33 -1.96 -6.41
N GLU A 41 9.52 -1.36 -6.52
CA GLU A 41 10.33 -1.45 -7.74
C GLU A 41 10.63 -2.91 -8.12
N MET A 42 11.03 -3.73 -7.14
CA MET A 42 11.32 -5.16 -7.36
C MET A 42 10.07 -5.90 -7.84
N LEU A 43 8.93 -5.72 -7.18
CA LEU A 43 7.67 -6.37 -7.53
C LEU A 43 7.15 -5.92 -8.91
N VAL A 44 7.24 -4.63 -9.22
CA VAL A 44 6.85 -4.11 -10.53
C VAL A 44 7.72 -4.73 -11.62
N ARG A 45 9.07 -4.74 -11.45
CA ARG A 45 9.98 -5.34 -12.43
C ARG A 45 9.78 -6.84 -12.62
N GLU A 46 9.36 -7.57 -11.57
CA GLU A 46 9.10 -9.02 -11.64
C GLU A 46 7.83 -9.35 -12.41
N HIS A 47 6.81 -8.48 -12.35
CA HIS A 47 5.46 -8.80 -12.81
C HIS A 47 4.97 -7.94 -13.96
N LEU A 48 5.65 -6.85 -14.29
CA LEU A 48 5.33 -5.97 -15.40
C LEU A 48 6.18 -6.33 -16.62
N TYR A 49 5.55 -6.38 -17.79
CA TYR A 49 6.23 -6.50 -19.08
C TYR A 49 6.00 -5.26 -19.95
N PRO A 50 6.90 -4.95 -20.91
CA PRO A 50 6.74 -3.80 -21.80
C PRO A 50 5.40 -3.83 -22.54
N GLY A 51 4.70 -2.70 -22.54
CA GLY A 51 3.38 -2.55 -23.12
C GLY A 51 2.21 -2.99 -22.26
N ALA A 52 2.44 -3.64 -21.09
CA ALA A 52 1.37 -3.98 -20.16
C ALA A 52 0.66 -2.72 -19.66
N ARG A 53 -0.68 -2.76 -19.64
CA ARG A 53 -1.51 -1.69 -19.08
C ARG A 53 -1.56 -1.88 -17.56
N CYS A 54 -1.06 -0.88 -16.84
CA CYS A 54 -0.98 -0.89 -15.39
C CYS A 54 -1.88 0.19 -14.80
N LEU A 55 -2.79 -0.19 -13.91
CA LEU A 55 -3.57 0.71 -13.08
C LEU A 55 -2.94 0.80 -11.69
N ASP A 56 -2.82 2.01 -11.15
CA ASP A 56 -2.34 2.26 -9.79
C ASP A 56 -3.49 2.90 -8.98
N VAL A 57 -4.08 2.12 -8.08
CA VAL A 57 -5.21 2.55 -7.24
C VAL A 57 -4.67 3.18 -5.96
N GLY A 58 -4.99 4.46 -5.74
CA GLY A 58 -4.38 5.28 -4.70
C GLY A 58 -2.96 5.67 -5.05
N CYS A 59 -2.78 6.26 -6.24
CA CYS A 59 -1.46 6.47 -6.86
C CYS A 59 -0.58 7.50 -6.14
N GLY A 60 -1.13 8.29 -5.23
CA GLY A 60 -0.39 9.33 -4.52
C GLY A 60 0.31 10.30 -5.47
N ASP A 61 1.58 10.60 -5.19
CA ASP A 61 2.41 11.47 -6.04
C ASP A 61 2.97 10.78 -7.31
N GLY A 62 2.54 9.54 -7.62
CA GLY A 62 2.89 8.83 -8.84
C GLY A 62 4.28 8.17 -8.84
N ARG A 63 4.90 7.93 -7.70
CA ARG A 63 6.24 7.28 -7.65
C ARG A 63 6.26 5.89 -8.25
N ALA A 64 5.24 5.08 -7.98
CA ALA A 64 5.11 3.77 -8.61
C ALA A 64 4.93 3.90 -10.13
N GLY A 65 4.20 4.92 -10.58
CA GLY A 65 4.04 5.23 -11.98
C GLY A 65 5.35 5.52 -12.71
N THR A 66 6.31 6.21 -12.06
CA THR A 66 7.64 6.43 -12.68
C THR A 66 8.41 5.12 -12.84
N VAL A 67 8.22 4.15 -11.96
CA VAL A 67 8.80 2.81 -12.09
C VAL A 67 8.14 2.05 -13.24
N VAL A 68 6.79 2.06 -13.29
CA VAL A 68 6.02 1.39 -14.34
C VAL A 68 6.39 1.90 -15.73
N THR A 69 6.40 3.22 -15.92
CA THR A 69 6.77 3.84 -17.21
C THR A 69 8.23 3.60 -17.55
N GLY A 70 9.12 3.62 -16.56
CA GLY A 70 10.54 3.27 -16.72
C GLY A 70 10.79 1.81 -17.13
N CYS A 71 9.82 0.91 -16.85
CA CYS A 71 9.82 -0.48 -17.33
C CYS A 71 9.09 -0.67 -18.67
N GLY A 72 8.61 0.41 -19.30
CA GLY A 72 7.90 0.37 -20.57
C GLY A 72 6.42 0.02 -20.46
N GLY A 73 5.83 0.03 -19.27
CA GLY A 73 4.40 -0.18 -19.06
C GLY A 73 3.57 1.06 -19.41
N ALA A 74 2.33 0.85 -19.85
CA ALA A 74 1.34 1.92 -20.01
C ALA A 74 0.65 2.16 -18.65
N TYR A 75 0.84 3.33 -18.07
CA TYR A 75 0.41 3.66 -16.71
C TYR A 75 -0.81 4.56 -16.67
N ILE A 76 -1.75 4.22 -15.79
CA ILE A 76 -2.84 5.10 -15.34
C ILE A 76 -2.88 5.03 -13.81
N GLY A 77 -2.81 6.20 -13.15
CA GLY A 77 -3.02 6.31 -11.71
C GLY A 77 -4.39 6.88 -11.39
N VAL A 78 -4.99 6.43 -10.29
CA VAL A 78 -6.22 7.03 -9.74
C VAL A 78 -6.05 7.34 -8.26
N ASP A 79 -6.60 8.47 -7.81
CA ASP A 79 -6.58 8.87 -6.40
C ASP A 79 -7.82 9.70 -6.06
N ILE A 80 -8.23 9.71 -4.79
CA ILE A 80 -9.33 10.55 -4.30
C ILE A 80 -8.86 11.96 -3.96
N SER A 81 -7.55 12.19 -3.77
CA SER A 81 -6.97 13.49 -3.50
C SER A 81 -6.62 14.23 -4.79
N GLN A 82 -7.17 15.41 -4.95
CA GLN A 82 -6.85 16.30 -6.07
C GLN A 82 -5.37 16.70 -6.06
N ARG A 83 -4.77 16.85 -4.87
CA ARG A 83 -3.36 17.20 -4.71
C ARG A 83 -2.43 16.06 -5.10
N ALA A 84 -2.76 14.83 -4.73
CA ALA A 84 -2.04 13.64 -5.18
C ALA A 84 -2.04 13.54 -6.72
N VAL A 85 -3.22 13.68 -7.32
CA VAL A 85 -3.36 13.67 -8.79
C VAL A 85 -2.55 14.78 -9.45
N ALA A 86 -2.58 16.01 -8.90
CA ALA A 86 -1.79 17.11 -9.41
C ALA A 86 -0.27 16.83 -9.32
N ALA A 87 0.18 16.25 -8.20
CA ALA A 87 1.58 15.88 -8.01
C ALA A 87 2.03 14.79 -9.01
N ALA A 88 1.20 13.76 -9.23
CA ALA A 88 1.47 12.70 -10.20
C ALA A 88 1.52 13.26 -11.65
N ARG A 89 0.60 14.14 -12.01
CA ARG A 89 0.61 14.85 -13.31
C ARG A 89 1.85 15.71 -13.49
N GLY A 90 2.36 16.30 -12.40
CA GLY A 90 3.64 17.04 -12.41
C GLY A 90 4.84 16.16 -12.75
N ARG A 91 4.72 14.83 -12.67
CA ARG A 91 5.70 13.84 -13.14
C ARG A 91 5.43 13.34 -14.57
N ALA A 92 4.56 14.02 -15.31
CA ALA A 92 4.12 13.63 -16.65
C ALA A 92 3.42 12.26 -16.72
N LEU A 93 2.70 11.88 -15.65
CA LEU A 93 1.92 10.64 -15.57
C LEU A 93 0.44 10.89 -15.86
N ASP A 94 -0.26 9.91 -16.48
CA ASP A 94 -1.73 9.91 -16.55
C ASP A 94 -2.28 9.58 -15.18
N ALA A 95 -2.79 10.59 -14.48
CA ALA A 95 -3.40 10.45 -13.17
C ALA A 95 -4.79 11.09 -13.17
N ARG A 96 -5.77 10.41 -12.57
CA ARG A 96 -7.18 10.81 -12.63
C ARG A 96 -7.79 10.82 -11.24
N LEU A 97 -8.66 11.83 -10.99
CA LEU A 97 -9.43 11.92 -9.76
C LEU A 97 -10.59 10.94 -9.81
N ILE A 98 -10.78 10.20 -8.70
CA ILE A 98 -11.93 9.32 -8.49
C ILE A 98 -12.66 9.70 -7.20
N THR A 99 -13.87 9.18 -7.00
CA THR A 99 -14.68 9.42 -5.79
C THR A 99 -14.45 8.37 -4.71
N GLY A 100 -14.02 7.17 -5.09
CA GLY A 100 -13.72 6.04 -4.21
C GLY A 100 -13.13 4.89 -5.00
N SER A 101 -12.56 3.93 -4.30
CA SER A 101 -11.93 2.73 -4.90
C SER A 101 -12.88 1.52 -5.00
N ASP A 102 -14.10 1.66 -4.51
CA ASP A 102 -15.19 0.67 -4.58
C ASP A 102 -15.99 0.74 -5.89
N HIS A 103 -15.70 1.73 -6.73
CA HIS A 103 -16.18 1.83 -8.11
C HIS A 103 -15.12 2.52 -8.98
N LEU A 104 -14.43 1.72 -9.80
CA LEU A 104 -13.38 2.21 -10.69
C LEU A 104 -13.96 2.54 -12.08
N PRO A 105 -13.69 3.73 -12.65
CA PRO A 105 -14.28 4.18 -13.92
C PRO A 105 -13.61 3.55 -15.14
N PHE A 106 -13.44 2.24 -15.13
CA PHE A 106 -12.84 1.46 -16.20
C PHE A 106 -13.69 0.26 -16.55
N ALA A 107 -13.60 -0.18 -17.79
CA ALA A 107 -14.27 -1.39 -18.25
C ALA A 107 -13.65 -2.66 -17.62
N ASP A 108 -14.41 -3.75 -17.63
CA ASP A 108 -13.91 -5.06 -17.21
C ASP A 108 -12.69 -5.47 -18.05
N ASN A 109 -11.76 -6.18 -17.44
CA ASN A 109 -10.60 -6.76 -18.13
C ASN A 109 -9.71 -5.73 -18.86
N SER A 110 -9.56 -4.54 -18.30
CA SER A 110 -8.84 -3.42 -18.92
C SER A 110 -7.34 -3.39 -18.64
N PHE A 111 -6.87 -4.09 -17.59
CA PHE A 111 -5.49 -3.99 -17.12
C PHE A 111 -4.84 -5.34 -16.90
N GLU A 112 -3.60 -5.49 -17.31
CA GLU A 112 -2.78 -6.68 -17.08
C GLU A 112 -2.16 -6.68 -15.69
N VAL A 113 -1.89 -5.48 -15.14
CA VAL A 113 -1.33 -5.30 -13.78
C VAL A 113 -2.13 -4.24 -13.04
N VAL A 114 -2.48 -4.49 -11.79
CA VAL A 114 -3.03 -3.48 -10.89
C VAL A 114 -2.17 -3.39 -9.64
N LEU A 115 -1.82 -2.16 -9.28
CA LEU A 115 -1.14 -1.82 -8.03
C LEU A 115 -2.17 -1.27 -7.05
N CYS A 116 -2.05 -1.65 -5.76
CA CYS A 116 -2.80 -1.11 -4.65
C CYS A 116 -1.85 -1.02 -3.45
N LEU A 117 -1.13 0.09 -3.36
CA LEU A 117 0.04 0.23 -2.50
C LEU A 117 -0.26 1.16 -1.33
N GLU A 118 -0.29 0.61 -0.10
CA GLU A 118 -0.62 1.35 1.13
C GLU A 118 -1.98 2.07 1.02
N VAL A 119 -3.02 1.35 0.57
CA VAL A 119 -4.38 1.88 0.35
C VAL A 119 -5.44 1.11 1.13
N ILE A 120 -5.37 -0.23 1.15
CA ILE A 120 -6.47 -1.05 1.69
C ILE A 120 -6.69 -0.85 3.20
N GLU A 121 -5.72 -0.36 3.92
CA GLU A 121 -5.82 0.02 5.32
C GLU A 121 -6.62 1.31 5.56
N HIS A 122 -6.81 2.10 4.53
CA HIS A 122 -7.52 3.38 4.57
C HIS A 122 -8.96 3.31 4.07
N VAL A 123 -9.37 2.20 3.44
CA VAL A 123 -10.70 2.07 2.85
C VAL A 123 -11.71 1.44 3.81
N PHE A 124 -12.96 1.91 3.77
CA PHE A 124 -14.03 1.38 4.61
C PHE A 124 -14.43 -0.03 4.23
N LEU A 125 -14.45 -0.36 2.94
CA LEU A 125 -14.89 -1.63 2.38
C LEU A 125 -13.79 -2.26 1.52
N PRO A 126 -12.73 -2.83 2.13
CA PRO A 126 -11.59 -3.37 1.39
C PRO A 126 -11.98 -4.53 0.47
N ASP A 127 -13.01 -5.29 0.80
CA ASP A 127 -13.58 -6.32 -0.04
C ASP A 127 -14.18 -5.75 -1.35
N ARG A 128 -14.92 -4.65 -1.27
CA ARG A 128 -15.46 -3.97 -2.46
C ARG A 128 -14.34 -3.44 -3.37
N THR A 129 -13.33 -2.82 -2.77
CA THR A 129 -12.14 -2.37 -3.52
C THR A 129 -11.44 -3.53 -4.22
N MET A 130 -11.26 -4.67 -3.54
CA MET A 130 -10.63 -5.85 -4.14
C MET A 130 -11.49 -6.47 -5.23
N LEU A 131 -12.82 -6.49 -5.09
CA LEU A 131 -13.73 -6.97 -6.14
C LEU A 131 -13.71 -6.06 -7.38
N GLU A 132 -13.65 -4.74 -7.22
CA GLU A 132 -13.49 -3.81 -8.33
C GLU A 132 -12.14 -3.97 -9.04
N ILE A 133 -11.06 -4.15 -8.28
CA ILE A 133 -9.74 -4.47 -8.83
C ILE A 133 -9.81 -5.79 -9.61
N LEU A 134 -10.45 -6.81 -9.05
CA LEU A 134 -10.62 -8.09 -9.76
C LEU A 134 -11.42 -7.91 -11.06
N ARG A 135 -12.45 -7.07 -11.07
CA ARG A 135 -13.27 -6.79 -12.26
C ARG A 135 -12.43 -6.17 -13.37
N VAL A 136 -11.65 -5.14 -13.07
CA VAL A 136 -10.86 -4.39 -14.07
C VAL A 136 -9.60 -5.12 -14.52
N LEU A 137 -9.09 -6.09 -13.76
CA LEU A 137 -7.98 -6.95 -14.18
C LEU A 137 -8.40 -7.84 -15.37
N SER A 138 -7.52 -8.01 -16.32
CA SER A 138 -7.65 -9.01 -17.41
C SER A 138 -7.56 -10.42 -16.82
N PRO A 139 -8.18 -11.46 -17.43
CA PRO A 139 -7.95 -12.85 -17.06
C PRO A 139 -6.44 -13.16 -17.00
N GLY A 140 -5.99 -13.86 -15.96
CA GLY A 140 -4.58 -14.09 -15.70
C GLY A 140 -3.77 -12.85 -15.22
N GLY A 141 -4.40 -11.66 -15.18
CA GLY A 141 -3.78 -10.42 -14.75
C GLY A 141 -3.31 -10.46 -13.28
N THR A 142 -2.35 -9.61 -12.96
CA THR A 142 -1.65 -9.61 -11.68
C THR A 142 -2.05 -8.42 -10.82
N LEU A 143 -2.43 -8.69 -9.57
CA LEU A 143 -2.58 -7.70 -8.50
C LEU A 143 -1.31 -7.69 -7.64
N ILE A 144 -0.80 -6.50 -7.34
CA ILE A 144 0.24 -6.24 -6.33
C ILE A 144 -0.36 -5.34 -5.26
N VAL A 145 -0.39 -5.82 -4.02
CA VAL A 145 -0.88 -5.08 -2.84
C VAL A 145 0.23 -4.92 -1.84
N THR A 146 0.34 -3.74 -1.21
CA THR A 146 1.12 -3.57 0.03
C THR A 146 0.24 -2.96 1.12
N THR A 147 0.57 -3.27 2.38
CA THR A 147 -0.09 -2.70 3.55
C THR A 147 0.81 -2.87 4.79
N PRO A 148 0.71 -2.02 5.81
CA PRO A 148 1.43 -2.21 7.05
C PRO A 148 1.02 -3.51 7.77
N ASN A 149 1.98 -4.13 8.45
CA ASN A 149 1.76 -5.35 9.21
C ASN A 149 1.50 -5.06 10.70
N VAL A 150 0.26 -5.15 11.12
CA VAL A 150 -0.12 -5.00 12.54
C VAL A 150 0.46 -6.12 13.42
N ALA A 151 0.73 -7.28 12.85
CA ALA A 151 1.22 -8.45 13.58
C ALA A 151 2.75 -8.54 13.68
N TYR A 152 3.47 -7.50 13.25
CA TYR A 152 4.92 -7.41 13.35
C TYR A 152 5.38 -7.52 14.80
N TRP A 153 6.41 -8.33 15.07
CA TRP A 153 6.86 -8.67 16.43
C TRP A 153 7.07 -7.44 17.33
N ARG A 154 7.65 -6.37 16.81
CA ARG A 154 7.90 -5.15 17.57
C ARG A 154 6.60 -4.46 17.99
N ARG A 155 5.57 -4.46 17.13
CA ARG A 155 4.25 -3.87 17.45
C ARG A 155 3.57 -4.63 18.58
N ARG A 156 3.74 -5.96 18.57
CA ARG A 156 3.26 -6.81 19.66
C ARG A 156 3.96 -6.50 20.98
N LEU A 157 5.28 -6.29 20.96
CA LEU A 157 6.04 -5.91 22.16
C LEU A 157 5.67 -4.50 22.64
N ASP A 158 5.55 -3.51 21.76
CA ASP A 158 5.14 -2.15 22.10
C ASP A 158 3.76 -2.16 22.79
N LEU A 159 2.81 -2.96 22.29
CA LEU A 159 1.50 -3.11 22.92
C LEU A 159 1.59 -3.85 24.26
N ALA A 160 2.29 -5.00 24.31
CA ALA A 160 2.34 -5.84 25.49
C ALA A 160 3.11 -5.22 26.66
N LEU A 161 4.20 -4.50 26.38
CA LEU A 161 5.09 -3.96 27.42
C LEU A 161 4.79 -2.49 27.75
N LEU A 162 4.32 -1.72 26.79
CA LEU A 162 4.15 -0.27 26.93
C LEU A 162 2.68 0.16 26.86
N GLY A 163 1.76 -0.76 26.59
CA GLY A 163 0.35 -0.45 26.36
C GLY A 163 0.13 0.49 25.17
N ARG A 164 1.12 0.63 24.29
CA ARG A 164 1.07 1.56 23.15
C ARG A 164 0.63 0.85 21.91
N TRP A 165 -0.54 1.26 21.41
CA TRP A 165 -0.99 0.86 20.09
C TRP A 165 -0.40 1.80 19.04
N ASN A 166 0.67 1.36 18.39
CA ASN A 166 1.28 2.07 17.27
C ASN A 166 1.54 1.07 16.14
N PRO A 167 0.48 0.68 15.40
CA PRO A 167 0.58 -0.37 14.39
C PRO A 167 1.54 -0.03 13.25
N PHE A 168 1.88 1.24 13.05
CA PHE A 168 2.63 1.70 11.87
C PHE A 168 3.99 2.34 12.19
N GLY A 169 4.26 2.63 13.46
CA GLY A 169 5.55 3.20 13.88
C GLY A 169 5.73 4.69 13.64
N TYR A 170 4.66 5.41 13.34
CA TYR A 170 4.71 6.86 13.16
C TYR A 170 4.68 7.58 14.50
N ALA A 171 5.45 8.67 14.62
CA ALA A 171 5.39 9.53 15.80
C ALA A 171 3.97 10.07 16.03
N LEU A 172 3.26 10.42 14.95
CA LEU A 172 1.90 10.93 15.01
C LEU A 172 0.92 9.93 15.67
N ALA A 173 1.05 8.63 15.38
CA ALA A 173 0.20 7.60 16.00
C ALA A 173 0.46 7.44 17.52
N VAL A 174 1.59 7.94 18.04
CA VAL A 174 1.89 8.00 19.47
C VAL A 174 1.41 9.31 20.08
N GLU A 175 1.63 10.42 19.40
CA GLU A 175 1.30 11.76 19.89
C GLU A 175 -0.18 12.11 19.74
N ARG A 176 -0.78 11.67 18.64
CA ARG A 176 -2.18 11.94 18.28
C ARG A 176 -2.82 10.69 17.66
N PRO A 177 -3.07 9.62 18.43
CA PRO A 177 -3.57 8.35 17.88
C PRO A 177 -4.94 8.47 17.19
N TRP A 178 -5.73 9.47 17.56
CA TRP A 178 -7.02 9.77 16.91
C TRP A 178 -6.89 10.42 15.52
N ALA A 179 -5.69 10.85 15.13
CA ALA A 179 -5.41 11.45 13.81
C ALA A 179 -4.76 10.43 12.84
N ASP A 180 -4.62 9.17 13.25
CA ASP A 180 -4.11 8.10 12.40
C ASP A 180 -5.16 7.73 11.34
N PRO A 181 -4.84 7.79 10.04
CA PRO A 181 -5.80 7.53 8.97
C PRO A 181 -6.11 6.05 8.76
N HIS A 182 -5.41 5.15 9.47
CA HIS A 182 -5.57 3.72 9.26
C HIS A 182 -6.77 3.17 10.03
N ILE A 183 -7.74 2.65 9.31
CA ILE A 183 -9.00 2.11 9.84
C ILE A 183 -9.13 0.60 9.68
N ARG A 184 -8.24 -0.04 8.94
CA ARG A 184 -8.16 -1.48 8.74
C ARG A 184 -6.77 -1.99 9.08
N PHE A 185 -6.71 -3.21 9.64
CA PHE A 185 -5.48 -3.79 10.17
C PHE A 185 -5.29 -5.20 9.61
N PHE A 186 -4.16 -5.42 8.94
CA PHE A 186 -3.88 -6.68 8.27
C PHE A 186 -2.71 -7.42 8.91
N SER A 187 -2.89 -8.72 9.09
CA SER A 187 -1.82 -9.71 9.20
C SER A 187 -1.70 -10.45 7.86
N ALA A 188 -0.61 -11.19 7.63
CA ALA A 188 -0.45 -11.97 6.40
C ALA A 188 -1.63 -12.92 6.15
N GLY A 189 -2.12 -13.60 7.20
CA GLY A 189 -3.28 -14.47 7.08
C GLY A 189 -4.59 -13.73 6.80
N ALA A 190 -4.77 -12.51 7.33
CA ALA A 190 -5.96 -11.70 7.05
C ALA A 190 -5.96 -11.21 5.59
N LEU A 191 -4.80 -10.73 5.12
CA LEU A 191 -4.63 -10.30 3.72
C LEU A 191 -4.86 -11.46 2.75
N HIS A 192 -4.27 -12.62 3.01
CA HIS A 192 -4.48 -13.82 2.19
C HIS A 192 -5.95 -14.21 2.12
N ARG A 193 -6.66 -14.24 3.27
CA ARG A 193 -8.09 -14.58 3.31
C ARG A 193 -8.95 -13.58 2.53
N LEU A 194 -8.70 -12.28 2.68
CA LEU A 194 -9.41 -11.24 1.93
C LEU A 194 -9.29 -11.48 0.42
N LEU A 195 -8.07 -11.62 -0.08
CA LEU A 195 -7.83 -11.81 -1.51
C LEU A 195 -8.46 -13.11 -2.04
N THR A 196 -8.31 -14.21 -1.29
CA THR A 196 -8.90 -15.50 -1.66
C THR A 196 -10.43 -15.45 -1.67
N TRP A 197 -11.03 -14.78 -0.67
CA TRP A 197 -12.47 -14.59 -0.57
C TRP A 197 -13.03 -13.77 -1.74
N CYS A 198 -12.31 -12.72 -2.17
CA CYS A 198 -12.67 -11.92 -3.34
C CYS A 198 -12.51 -12.67 -4.68
N GLY A 199 -11.97 -13.89 -4.69
CA GLY A 199 -11.84 -14.72 -5.90
C GLY A 199 -10.47 -14.74 -6.56
N PHE A 200 -9.47 -14.03 -6.00
CA PHE A 200 -8.10 -14.13 -6.50
C PHE A 200 -7.51 -15.53 -6.31
N ARG A 201 -6.62 -15.93 -7.20
CA ARG A 201 -5.90 -17.19 -7.19
C ARG A 201 -4.39 -16.96 -7.06
N SER A 202 -3.65 -18.02 -6.80
CA SER A 202 -2.17 -17.98 -6.66
C SER A 202 -1.70 -16.88 -5.69
N VAL A 203 -2.46 -16.67 -4.61
CA VAL A 203 -2.20 -15.61 -3.62
C VAL A 203 -0.93 -15.94 -2.85
N ARG A 204 0.11 -15.14 -3.04
CA ARG A 204 1.36 -15.20 -2.29
C ARG A 204 1.48 -13.96 -1.42
N VAL A 205 1.65 -14.15 -0.11
CA VAL A 205 1.84 -13.07 0.84
C VAL A 205 3.23 -13.18 1.45
N GLY A 206 3.99 -12.12 1.37
CA GLY A 206 5.31 -11.98 1.98
C GLY A 206 5.38 -10.82 2.95
N GLY A 207 6.44 -10.82 3.77
CA GLY A 207 6.80 -9.72 4.64
C GLY A 207 8.02 -9.00 4.12
N HIS A 208 8.14 -7.71 4.41
CA HIS A 208 9.33 -6.93 4.13
C HIS A 208 9.66 -6.01 5.30
N SER A 209 10.89 -6.10 5.77
CA SER A 209 11.47 -5.19 6.77
C SER A 209 12.90 -4.88 6.37
N GLY A 210 13.34 -3.70 6.60
CA GLY A 210 14.70 -3.40 6.19
C GLY A 210 15.82 -3.95 7.07
N SER A 211 15.58 -4.25 8.35
CA SER A 211 16.63 -4.75 9.25
C SER A 211 16.06 -5.09 10.64
N LEU A 212 16.34 -6.30 11.12
CA LEU A 212 16.03 -6.70 12.50
C LEU A 212 16.71 -5.80 13.52
N LEU A 213 17.97 -5.48 13.28
CA LEU A 213 18.82 -4.70 14.20
C LEU A 213 18.55 -3.19 14.12
N GLY A 214 18.12 -2.68 12.96
CA GLY A 214 17.73 -1.27 12.79
C GLY A 214 16.48 -0.89 13.58
N ASP A 215 15.69 -1.86 13.96
CA ASP A 215 14.46 -1.68 14.74
C ASP A 215 14.69 -1.72 16.25
N LEU A 216 15.88 -2.08 16.71
CA LEU A 216 16.24 -2.02 18.15
C LEU A 216 16.55 -0.58 18.57
N PRO A 217 15.89 -0.05 19.62
CA PRO A 217 15.92 1.39 19.96
C PRO A 217 17.33 1.94 20.24
N TRP A 218 18.23 1.11 20.76
CA TRP A 218 19.59 1.50 21.16
C TRP A 218 20.66 1.18 20.12
N MET A 219 20.41 0.24 19.21
CA MET A 219 21.31 -0.11 18.12
C MET A 219 21.06 0.69 16.84
N GLY A 220 19.83 1.11 16.59
CA GLY A 220 19.44 1.84 15.38
C GLY A 220 20.15 3.19 15.20
N ARG A 221 20.56 3.86 16.28
CA ARG A 221 21.32 5.12 16.21
C ARG A 221 22.79 4.91 15.85
N ARG A 222 23.42 3.84 16.32
CA ARG A 222 24.83 3.55 16.04
C ARG A 222 25.05 2.91 14.66
N LEU A 223 24.06 2.17 14.17
CA LEU A 223 24.15 1.47 12.89
C LEU A 223 23.81 2.35 11.68
N ARG A 224 23.06 3.45 11.89
CA ARG A 224 22.79 4.44 10.83
C ARG A 224 24.01 5.23 10.37
N ALA A 225 25.08 5.19 11.13
CA ALA A 225 26.26 6.01 10.90
C ALA A 225 27.35 5.36 10.01
N GLY A 226 27.15 4.17 9.45
CA GLY A 226 28.26 3.68 8.66
C GLY A 226 28.28 2.31 8.05
N ARG A 227 27.21 1.51 8.00
CA ARG A 227 27.22 0.29 7.18
C ARG A 227 25.79 -0.08 6.76
N ASP A 228 25.65 -0.26 5.47
CA ASP A 228 24.52 -0.98 4.84
C ASP A 228 24.58 -2.44 5.35
N LEU A 229 24.06 -2.67 6.56
CA LEU A 229 23.82 -4.01 7.07
C LEU A 229 22.69 -4.60 6.22
N ARG A 230 23.06 -5.05 5.02
CA ARG A 230 22.23 -5.93 4.22
C ARG A 230 21.69 -6.99 5.16
N THR A 231 20.40 -7.09 5.22
CA THR A 231 19.67 -8.13 5.94
C THR A 231 20.42 -9.44 5.80
N SER A 232 20.83 -10.05 6.92
CA SER A 232 21.46 -11.37 6.87
C SER A 232 20.54 -12.31 6.10
N ASN A 233 21.09 -13.26 5.35
CA ASN A 233 20.28 -14.25 4.62
C ASN A 233 19.26 -14.92 5.55
N LEU A 234 19.61 -15.11 6.82
CA LEU A 234 18.71 -15.61 7.86
C LEU A 234 17.44 -14.75 8.03
N TYR A 235 17.58 -13.42 8.04
CA TYR A 235 16.41 -12.54 8.23
C TYR A 235 15.46 -12.57 7.03
N ARG A 236 16.00 -12.65 5.82
CA ARG A 236 15.18 -12.85 4.60
C ARG A 236 14.43 -14.18 4.63
N VAL A 237 15.05 -15.23 5.13
CA VAL A 237 14.39 -16.53 5.35
C VAL A 237 13.26 -16.39 6.38
N LEU A 238 13.48 -15.68 7.49
CA LEU A 238 12.46 -15.45 8.51
C LEU A 238 11.28 -14.60 7.99
N GLU A 239 11.55 -13.54 7.21
CA GLU A 239 10.52 -12.74 6.55
C GLU A 239 9.64 -13.59 5.60
N THR A 240 10.26 -14.53 4.91
CA THR A 240 9.55 -15.44 3.98
C THR A 240 8.79 -16.52 4.74
N ALA A 241 9.40 -17.13 5.75
CA ALA A 241 8.81 -18.23 6.52
C ALA A 241 7.70 -17.77 7.48
N ALA A 242 7.84 -16.59 8.06
CA ALA A 242 6.88 -16.03 9.01
C ALA A 242 6.63 -14.51 8.77
N PRO A 243 6.02 -14.16 7.63
CA PRO A 243 5.85 -12.78 7.21
C PRO A 243 5.05 -11.93 8.21
N SER A 244 4.05 -12.53 8.89
CA SER A 244 3.30 -11.86 9.94
C SER A 244 4.14 -11.48 11.16
N LEU A 245 5.24 -12.17 11.41
CA LEU A 245 6.07 -11.91 12.59
C LEU A 245 7.24 -10.97 12.26
N PHE A 246 7.89 -11.17 11.12
CA PHE A 246 9.16 -10.50 10.81
C PHE A 246 9.07 -9.40 9.75
N GLY A 247 8.00 -9.34 8.95
CA GLY A 247 7.78 -8.23 8.02
C GLY A 247 7.11 -7.04 8.71
N CYS A 248 7.68 -5.84 8.65
CA CYS A 248 6.98 -4.64 9.11
C CYS A 248 5.94 -4.13 8.10
N PHE A 249 6.14 -4.45 6.83
CA PHE A 249 5.17 -4.33 5.75
C PHE A 249 4.82 -5.70 5.20
N LEU A 250 3.60 -5.86 4.75
CA LEU A 250 3.16 -7.01 3.97
C LEU A 250 3.08 -6.59 2.50
N PHE A 251 3.38 -7.55 1.64
CA PHE A 251 3.00 -7.46 0.25
C PHE A 251 2.25 -8.72 -0.15
N ALA A 252 1.36 -8.59 -1.11
CA ALA A 252 0.72 -9.73 -1.73
C ALA A 252 0.79 -9.60 -3.25
N VAL A 253 1.04 -10.73 -3.89
CA VAL A 253 0.89 -10.90 -5.34
C VAL A 253 -0.17 -11.95 -5.56
N ALA A 254 -1.18 -11.62 -6.36
CA ALA A 254 -2.31 -12.49 -6.63
C ALA A 254 -2.72 -12.38 -8.11
N ARG A 255 -3.43 -13.39 -8.62
CA ARG A 255 -3.86 -13.39 -10.01
C ARG A 255 -5.38 -13.46 -10.12
N LYS A 256 -5.93 -12.78 -11.11
CA LYS A 256 -7.28 -13.06 -11.57
C LYS A 256 -7.32 -14.45 -12.22
N PRO A 257 -8.33 -15.28 -11.96
CA PRO A 257 -8.51 -16.54 -12.68
C PRO A 257 -8.45 -16.35 -14.20
N GLU A 258 -7.90 -17.32 -14.89
CA GLU A 258 -8.08 -17.44 -16.33
C GLU A 258 -9.54 -17.83 -16.58
N ALA A 259 -10.13 -17.35 -17.66
CA ALA A 259 -11.54 -17.59 -17.98
C ALA A 259 -11.81 -19.07 -18.29
#